data_86f1c02743e772999e6169484eb7288e
#
_entry.id   86f1c02743e772999e6169484eb7288e
#
_cell.length_a   1.000
_cell.length_b   1.000
_cell.length_c   1.000
_cell.angle_alpha   90.00
_cell.angle_beta   90.00
_cell.angle_gamma   90.00
#
_symmetry.space_group_name_H-M   'P 1'
#
loop_
_entity.id
_entity.type
_entity.pdbx_description
1 polymer ?
#
loop_
_entity_poly.entity_id
_entity_poly.type
_entity_poly.pdbx_seq_one_letter_code
_entity_poly.pdbx_strand_id
1 'polypeptide(L)'
;LPKEVTRPKAIKASATDIPVLYVNMTLKNDGAYQETDEQQFLELCELAENVVKRRIEQLPEVAMADITGVPGRLLQIVPDKDKLAMTGISVEDIENTLSANNVEPGSMLVRDGYYEYNIRIATLLRTPEDVKNIYIRKGERIMQLKELCKVDIVSQKEMGRSVAGGKRAVTLAIIKQSDENMDVMKEKLKETTDYFA
;
A
#
# COMPACT_ATOMS: atom_id res chain seq x y z
N LEU A 1 -11.34 3.87 -19.16
CA LEU A 1 -10.49 2.68 -19.20
C LEU A 1 -11.20 1.55 -18.46
N PRO A 2 -11.12 0.28 -18.94
CA PRO A 2 -11.63 -0.87 -18.20
C PRO A 2 -11.06 -0.91 -16.78
N LYS A 3 -11.83 -1.42 -15.81
CA LYS A 3 -11.42 -1.45 -14.39
C LYS A 3 -10.16 -2.28 -14.13
N GLU A 4 -9.81 -3.16 -15.06
CA GLU A 4 -8.67 -4.07 -15.01
C GLU A 4 -7.34 -3.45 -15.49
N VAL A 5 -7.42 -2.25 -16.08
CA VAL A 5 -6.23 -1.58 -16.63
C VAL A 5 -5.75 -0.52 -15.65
N THR A 6 -4.52 -0.70 -15.17
CA THR A 6 -3.81 0.34 -14.39
C THR A 6 -3.69 1.62 -15.21
N ARG A 7 -3.90 2.76 -14.58
CA ARG A 7 -3.77 4.06 -15.24
C ARG A 7 -2.35 4.21 -15.82
N PRO A 8 -2.20 4.56 -17.10
CA PRO A 8 -0.88 4.77 -17.69
C PRO A 8 -0.19 5.94 -16.99
N LYS A 9 1.08 5.75 -16.62
CA LYS A 9 1.96 6.82 -16.15
C LYS A 9 2.84 7.25 -17.31
N ALA A 10 2.83 8.54 -17.63
CA ALA A 10 3.82 9.12 -18.52
C ALA A 10 5.08 9.42 -17.69
N ILE A 11 6.19 8.78 -18.00
CA ILE A 11 7.48 9.01 -17.35
C ILE A 11 8.39 9.66 -18.38
N LYS A 12 8.93 10.84 -18.05
CA LYS A 12 10.00 11.47 -18.80
C LYS A 12 11.30 10.94 -18.20
N ALA A 13 11.97 10.03 -18.91
CA ALA A 13 13.29 9.53 -18.52
C ALA A 13 14.39 10.41 -19.13
N SER A 14 15.38 10.77 -18.34
CA SER A 14 16.62 11.44 -18.78
C SER A 14 17.81 10.53 -18.53
N ALA A 15 18.91 10.71 -19.24
CA ALA A 15 20.16 10.01 -18.96
C ALA A 15 20.73 10.33 -17.56
N THR A 16 20.24 11.39 -16.93
CA THR A 16 20.56 11.78 -15.54
C THR A 16 19.73 11.04 -14.48
N ASP A 17 18.70 10.29 -14.89
CA ASP A 17 17.81 9.57 -13.98
C ASP A 17 18.37 8.20 -13.54
N ILE A 18 19.68 8.02 -13.66
CA ILE A 18 20.38 6.81 -13.20
C ILE A 18 20.63 6.94 -11.69
N PRO A 19 20.25 5.93 -10.89
CA PRO A 19 20.57 5.92 -9.47
C PRO A 19 22.10 5.98 -9.25
N VAL A 20 22.52 6.90 -8.41
CA VAL A 20 23.93 7.11 -8.08
C VAL A 20 24.34 6.45 -6.77
N LEU A 21 23.36 6.14 -5.93
CA LEU A 21 23.58 5.53 -4.63
C LEU A 21 22.40 4.62 -4.25
N TYR A 22 22.71 3.56 -3.51
CA TYR A 22 21.73 2.64 -2.95
C TYR A 22 21.83 2.63 -1.43
N VAL A 23 20.72 2.82 -0.75
CA VAL A 23 20.59 2.64 0.70
C VAL A 23 19.80 1.38 0.96
N ASN A 24 20.41 0.43 1.66
CA ASN A 24 19.78 -0.84 2.01
C ASN A 24 19.40 -0.84 3.49
N MET A 25 18.16 -1.15 3.80
CA MET A 25 17.64 -1.32 5.14
C MET A 25 17.34 -2.80 5.38
N THR A 26 17.86 -3.35 6.46
CA THR A 26 17.69 -4.76 6.86
C THR A 26 17.33 -4.84 8.33
N LEU A 27 16.66 -5.94 8.72
CA LEU A 27 16.48 -6.22 10.14
C LEU A 27 17.81 -6.62 10.78
N LYS A 28 18.02 -6.19 12.04
CA LYS A 28 19.24 -6.47 12.81
C LYS A 28 19.31 -7.89 13.39
N ASN A 29 18.54 -8.82 12.86
CA ASN A 29 18.47 -10.18 13.38
C ASN A 29 19.72 -11.00 12.97
N ASP A 30 20.36 -11.64 13.95
CA ASP A 30 21.55 -12.51 13.75
C ASP A 30 21.20 -14.01 13.69
N GLY A 31 19.91 -14.37 13.61
CA GLY A 31 19.42 -15.74 13.67
C GLY A 31 18.70 -16.25 12.43
N ALA A 32 18.28 -17.52 12.48
CA ALA A 32 17.43 -18.12 11.45
C ALA A 32 16.06 -17.40 11.40
N TYR A 33 15.51 -17.31 10.19
CA TYR A 33 14.22 -16.69 9.92
C TYR A 33 13.10 -17.26 10.82
N GLN A 34 12.34 -16.39 11.48
CA GLN A 34 11.17 -16.73 12.29
C GLN A 34 9.92 -16.05 11.70
N GLU A 35 8.71 -16.58 12.01
CA GLU A 35 7.46 -15.97 11.54
C GLU A 35 7.28 -14.50 12.01
N THR A 36 7.82 -14.16 13.18
CA THR A 36 7.87 -12.79 13.70
C THR A 36 8.67 -11.84 12.82
N ASP A 37 9.62 -12.36 12.04
CA ASP A 37 10.46 -11.57 11.16
C ASP A 37 9.66 -10.99 9.97
N GLU A 38 8.59 -11.66 9.54
CA GLU A 38 7.74 -11.13 8.47
C GLU A 38 7.00 -9.88 8.91
N GLN A 39 6.44 -9.87 10.12
CA GLN A 39 5.76 -8.68 10.64
C GLN A 39 6.73 -7.53 10.88
N GLN A 40 7.89 -7.80 11.46
CA GLN A 40 8.94 -6.80 11.66
C GLN A 40 9.47 -6.27 10.31
N PHE A 41 9.57 -7.13 9.30
CA PHE A 41 9.95 -6.69 7.96
C PHE A 41 8.88 -5.79 7.31
N LEU A 42 7.61 -6.06 7.53
CA LEU A 42 6.52 -5.17 7.07
C LEU A 42 6.57 -3.81 7.76
N GLU A 43 6.86 -3.77 9.05
CA GLU A 43 7.07 -2.53 9.81
C GLU A 43 8.29 -1.75 9.28
N LEU A 44 9.39 -2.46 8.95
CA LEU A 44 10.55 -1.87 8.28
C LEU A 44 10.19 -1.27 6.92
N CYS A 45 9.35 -1.96 6.14
CA CYS A 45 8.86 -1.46 4.86
C CYS A 45 8.04 -0.18 5.03
N GLU A 46 7.17 -0.12 6.03
CA GLU A 46 6.39 1.09 6.35
C GLU A 46 7.29 2.25 6.77
N LEU A 47 8.28 1.99 7.61
CA LEU A 47 9.27 2.98 8.03
C LEU A 47 10.05 3.50 6.82
N ALA A 48 10.51 2.58 5.95
CA ALA A 48 11.26 2.93 4.74
C ALA A 48 10.44 3.82 3.78
N GLU A 49 9.18 3.47 3.55
CA GLU A 49 8.31 4.17 2.59
C GLU A 49 7.79 5.51 3.15
N ASN A 50 7.32 5.51 4.40
CA ASN A 50 6.63 6.67 4.97
C ASN A 50 7.54 7.67 5.65
N VAL A 51 8.71 7.25 6.13
CA VAL A 51 9.63 8.10 6.90
C VAL A 51 10.94 8.29 6.15
N VAL A 52 11.70 7.22 5.94
CA VAL A 52 13.08 7.32 5.42
C VAL A 52 13.11 7.87 4.01
N LYS A 53 12.29 7.32 3.10
CA LYS A 53 12.17 7.80 1.73
C LYS A 53 11.82 9.28 1.68
N ARG A 54 10.79 9.69 2.43
CA ARG A 54 10.35 11.10 2.45
C ARG A 54 11.40 12.04 3.02
N ARG A 55 12.15 11.58 4.02
CA ARG A 55 13.24 12.36 4.60
C ARG A 55 14.40 12.56 3.63
N ILE A 56 14.74 11.52 2.88
CA ILE A 56 15.75 11.56 1.82
C ILE A 56 15.31 12.48 0.68
N GLU A 57 14.05 12.40 0.25
CA GLU A 57 13.49 13.26 -0.80
C GLU A 57 13.37 14.74 -0.42
N GLN A 58 13.47 15.08 0.87
CA GLN A 58 13.53 16.46 1.35
C GLN A 58 14.91 17.09 1.18
N LEU A 59 15.96 16.30 0.92
CA LEU A 59 17.29 16.83 0.67
C LEU A 59 17.35 17.52 -0.71
N PRO A 60 17.81 18.76 -0.80
CA PRO A 60 17.83 19.49 -2.08
C PRO A 60 18.72 18.84 -3.14
N GLU A 61 19.71 18.03 -2.72
CA GLU A 61 20.62 17.30 -3.59
C GLU A 61 19.98 16.04 -4.21
N VAL A 62 18.80 15.61 -3.71
CA VAL A 62 18.10 14.41 -4.17
C VAL A 62 16.95 14.80 -5.08
N ALA A 63 16.96 14.28 -6.31
CA ALA A 63 15.87 14.46 -7.24
C ALA A 63 14.70 13.52 -6.94
N MET A 64 15.01 12.26 -6.63
CA MET A 64 14.03 11.23 -6.32
C MET A 64 14.71 10.08 -5.56
N ALA A 65 13.95 9.41 -4.69
CA ALA A 65 14.31 8.13 -4.11
C ALA A 65 13.28 7.07 -4.54
N ASP A 66 13.72 6.07 -5.32
CA ASP A 66 12.88 4.94 -5.69
C ASP A 66 13.06 3.78 -4.71
N ILE A 67 11.96 3.13 -4.33
CA ILE A 67 11.96 2.07 -3.32
C ILE A 67 11.66 0.72 -3.95
N THR A 68 12.46 -0.28 -3.61
CA THR A 68 12.30 -1.66 -4.06
C THR A 68 12.42 -2.64 -2.89
N GLY A 69 11.91 -3.87 -3.05
CA GLY A 69 11.92 -4.87 -1.99
C GLY A 69 10.77 -4.75 -0.99
N VAL A 70 9.86 -3.80 -1.19
CA VAL A 70 8.62 -3.68 -0.41
C VAL A 70 7.56 -4.60 -1.02
N PRO A 71 7.03 -5.58 -0.28
CA PRO A 71 5.95 -6.42 -0.77
C PRO A 71 4.67 -5.60 -0.93
N GLY A 72 3.94 -5.83 -1.98
CA GLY A 72 2.61 -5.28 -2.14
C GLY A 72 1.71 -5.75 -1.01
N ARG A 73 0.76 -4.93 -0.60
CA ARG A 73 -0.25 -5.29 0.40
C ARG A 73 -1.54 -5.71 -0.30
N LEU A 74 -2.08 -6.82 0.14
CA LEU A 74 -3.37 -7.33 -0.29
C LEU A 74 -4.32 -7.39 0.89
N LEU A 75 -5.53 -6.89 0.70
CA LEU A 75 -6.61 -7.17 1.60
C LEU A 75 -7.18 -8.53 1.23
N GLN A 76 -6.92 -9.53 2.06
CA GLN A 76 -7.42 -10.88 1.87
C GLN A 76 -8.73 -11.06 2.62
N ILE A 77 -9.74 -11.52 1.92
CA ILE A 77 -11.04 -11.87 2.47
C ILE A 77 -11.23 -13.37 2.30
N VAL A 78 -11.24 -14.10 3.41
CA VAL A 78 -11.39 -15.56 3.41
C VAL A 78 -12.78 -15.90 3.95
N PRO A 79 -13.72 -16.34 3.10
CA PRO A 79 -15.04 -16.75 3.54
C PRO A 79 -15.00 -18.06 4.34
N ASP A 80 -15.81 -18.11 5.38
CA ASP A 80 -16.06 -19.31 6.16
C ASP A 80 -17.15 -20.15 5.50
N LYS A 81 -16.78 -21.33 4.99
CA LYS A 81 -17.68 -22.20 4.22
C LYS A 81 -18.91 -22.64 4.99
N ASP A 82 -18.74 -22.93 6.28
CA ASP A 82 -19.83 -23.42 7.14
C ASP A 82 -20.85 -22.30 7.41
N LYS A 83 -20.35 -21.10 7.67
CA LYS A 83 -21.21 -19.94 7.87
C LYS A 83 -21.94 -19.52 6.58
N LEU A 84 -21.28 -19.60 5.45
CA LEU A 84 -21.93 -19.35 4.14
C LEU A 84 -23.05 -20.35 3.89
N ALA A 85 -22.79 -21.64 4.14
CA ALA A 85 -23.82 -22.69 3.97
C ALA A 85 -25.03 -22.47 4.91
N MET A 86 -24.79 -22.09 6.16
CA MET A 86 -25.86 -21.81 7.13
C MET A 86 -26.71 -20.58 6.82
N THR A 87 -26.10 -19.59 6.18
CA THR A 87 -26.75 -18.31 5.88
C THR A 87 -27.37 -18.27 4.48
N GLY A 88 -26.97 -19.18 3.60
CA GLY A 88 -27.35 -19.18 2.19
C GLY A 88 -26.73 -18.05 1.37
N ILE A 89 -25.68 -17.40 1.92
CA ILE A 89 -24.92 -16.35 1.25
C ILE A 89 -23.85 -17.04 0.39
N SER A 90 -23.74 -16.63 -0.88
CA SER A 90 -22.72 -17.13 -1.80
C SER A 90 -21.49 -16.23 -1.83
N VAL A 91 -20.37 -16.73 -2.35
CA VAL A 91 -19.16 -15.91 -2.61
C VAL A 91 -19.50 -14.77 -3.58
N GLU A 92 -20.33 -15.03 -4.57
CA GLU A 92 -20.80 -14.03 -5.54
C GLU A 92 -21.59 -12.88 -4.86
N ASP A 93 -22.41 -13.18 -3.84
CA ASP A 93 -23.09 -12.15 -3.05
C ASP A 93 -22.08 -11.24 -2.34
N ILE A 94 -20.97 -11.81 -1.84
CA ILE A 94 -19.88 -11.07 -1.21
C ILE A 94 -19.16 -10.17 -2.25
N GLU A 95 -18.80 -10.72 -3.41
CA GLU A 95 -18.12 -9.98 -4.48
C GLU A 95 -18.97 -8.81 -4.98
N ASN A 96 -20.26 -9.04 -5.19
CA ASN A 96 -21.20 -8.01 -5.61
C ASN A 96 -21.34 -6.91 -4.55
N THR A 97 -21.42 -7.30 -3.27
CA THR A 97 -21.50 -6.34 -2.16
C THR A 97 -20.25 -5.50 -2.04
N LEU A 98 -19.06 -6.11 -2.13
CA LEU A 98 -17.79 -5.40 -2.12
C LEU A 98 -17.66 -4.44 -3.30
N SER A 99 -18.02 -4.88 -4.50
CA SER A 99 -17.99 -4.05 -5.71
C SER A 99 -18.95 -2.87 -5.61
N ALA A 100 -20.13 -3.06 -5.03
CA ALA A 100 -21.12 -2.01 -4.83
C ALA A 100 -20.69 -0.97 -3.77
N ASN A 101 -19.93 -1.39 -2.76
CA ASN A 101 -19.44 -0.50 -1.68
C ASN A 101 -18.10 0.18 -2.01
N ASN A 102 -17.36 -0.29 -3.01
CA ASN A 102 -16.09 0.31 -3.42
C ASN A 102 -16.28 1.21 -4.65
N VAL A 103 -17.22 2.11 -4.56
CA VAL A 103 -17.54 3.05 -5.65
C VAL A 103 -17.19 4.46 -5.19
N GLU A 104 -16.49 5.19 -6.06
CA GLU A 104 -16.44 6.65 -6.00
C GLU A 104 -17.64 7.19 -6.83
N PRO A 105 -18.84 7.35 -6.25
CA PRO A 105 -19.90 8.02 -6.95
C PRO A 105 -19.47 9.47 -7.15
N GLY A 106 -19.51 9.94 -8.39
CA GLY A 106 -19.30 11.34 -8.69
C GLY A 106 -20.23 12.24 -7.88
N SER A 107 -19.98 13.51 -7.85
CA SER A 107 -20.86 14.48 -7.20
C SER A 107 -22.29 14.34 -7.71
N MET A 108 -23.22 14.10 -6.81
CA MET A 108 -24.64 14.06 -7.10
C MET A 108 -25.25 15.43 -6.78
N LEU A 109 -25.88 16.03 -7.78
CA LEU A 109 -26.57 17.30 -7.62
C LEU A 109 -28.00 16.99 -7.15
N VAL A 110 -28.32 17.35 -5.94
CA VAL A 110 -29.69 17.25 -5.40
C VAL A 110 -30.31 18.63 -5.39
N ARG A 111 -31.44 18.76 -6.06
CA ARG A 111 -32.20 20.02 -6.12
C ARG A 111 -33.41 19.90 -5.19
N ASP A 112 -33.47 20.80 -4.22
CA ASP A 112 -34.62 20.94 -3.33
C ASP A 112 -35.15 22.37 -3.42
N GLY A 113 -36.21 22.57 -4.21
CA GLY A 113 -36.77 23.87 -4.51
C GLY A 113 -35.81 24.79 -5.23
N TYR A 114 -35.45 25.93 -4.60
CA TYR A 114 -34.49 26.91 -5.11
C TYR A 114 -33.03 26.59 -4.75
N TYR A 115 -32.78 25.59 -3.95
CA TYR A 115 -31.43 25.24 -3.48
C TYR A 115 -30.87 24.04 -4.24
N GLU A 116 -29.63 24.14 -4.68
CA GLU A 116 -28.84 23.05 -5.25
C GLU A 116 -27.76 22.64 -4.27
N TYR A 117 -27.78 21.38 -3.84
CA TYR A 117 -26.79 20.78 -2.95
C TYR A 117 -25.88 19.85 -3.74
N ASN A 118 -24.59 20.14 -3.71
CA ASN A 118 -23.60 19.22 -4.27
C ASN A 118 -23.20 18.21 -3.20
N ILE A 119 -23.81 17.03 -3.23
CA ILE A 119 -23.54 15.95 -2.27
C ILE A 119 -22.45 15.06 -2.85
N ARG A 120 -21.31 15.00 -2.18
CA ARG A 120 -20.23 14.08 -2.51
C ARG A 120 -20.28 12.91 -1.54
N ILE A 121 -20.74 11.76 -2.01
CA ILE A 121 -20.73 10.52 -1.24
C ILE A 121 -19.44 9.78 -1.62
N ALA A 122 -18.48 9.69 -0.70
CA ALA A 122 -17.26 8.90 -0.88
C ALA A 122 -17.34 7.67 0.03
N THR A 123 -17.65 6.53 -0.55
CA THR A 123 -17.61 5.22 0.11
C THR A 123 -16.37 4.45 -0.36
N LEU A 124 -15.19 5.00 -0.14
CA LEU A 124 -13.95 4.28 -0.42
C LEU A 124 -13.58 3.40 0.78
N LEU A 125 -13.50 2.11 0.54
CA LEU A 125 -12.95 1.16 1.50
C LEU A 125 -11.43 1.37 1.59
N ARG A 126 -10.98 1.93 2.71
CA ARG A 126 -9.56 2.29 2.91
C ARG A 126 -8.87 1.39 3.92
N THR A 127 -9.62 0.86 4.85
CA THR A 127 -9.09 0.06 5.96
C THR A 127 -9.74 -1.32 6.01
N PRO A 128 -9.08 -2.33 6.59
CA PRO A 128 -9.71 -3.63 6.84
C PRO A 128 -10.98 -3.53 7.68
N GLU A 129 -11.03 -2.57 8.58
CA GLU A 129 -12.19 -2.33 9.44
C GLU A 129 -13.40 -1.83 8.65
N ASP A 130 -13.18 -0.99 7.63
CA ASP A 130 -14.26 -0.55 6.73
C ASP A 130 -14.88 -1.77 6.03
N VAL A 131 -14.04 -2.71 5.57
CA VAL A 131 -14.51 -3.94 4.90
C VAL A 131 -15.20 -4.87 5.88
N LYS A 132 -14.67 -5.07 7.08
CA LYS A 132 -15.28 -5.91 8.12
C LYS A 132 -16.70 -5.46 8.49
N ASN A 133 -16.93 -4.15 8.46
CA ASN A 133 -18.21 -3.55 8.85
C ASN A 133 -19.23 -3.41 7.71
N ILE A 134 -18.91 -3.88 6.51
CA ILE A 134 -19.88 -3.91 5.39
C ILE A 134 -21.03 -4.85 5.74
N TYR A 135 -22.25 -4.40 5.44
CA TYR A 135 -23.45 -5.19 5.60
C TYR A 135 -23.82 -5.90 4.31
N ILE A 136 -24.04 -7.20 4.41
CA ILE A 136 -24.59 -8.05 3.35
C ILE A 136 -26.04 -8.35 3.66
N ARG A 137 -26.91 -8.12 2.68
CA ARG A 137 -28.34 -8.45 2.79
C ARG A 137 -28.67 -9.63 1.91
N LYS A 138 -29.30 -10.65 2.50
CA LYS A 138 -29.88 -11.80 1.78
C LYS A 138 -31.31 -12.04 2.25
N GLY A 139 -32.29 -11.68 1.42
CA GLY A 139 -33.70 -11.67 1.83
C GLY A 139 -33.93 -10.69 2.98
N GLU A 140 -34.47 -11.19 4.09
CA GLU A 140 -34.73 -10.41 5.31
C GLU A 140 -33.52 -10.36 6.27
N ARG A 141 -32.48 -11.15 6.02
CA ARG A 141 -31.28 -11.19 6.87
C ARG A 141 -30.29 -10.13 6.48
N ILE A 142 -29.76 -9.43 7.49
CA ILE A 142 -28.66 -8.48 7.36
C ILE A 142 -27.54 -8.93 8.28
N MET A 143 -26.35 -9.12 7.74
CA MET A 143 -25.18 -9.59 8.47
C MET A 143 -23.97 -8.74 8.12
N GLN A 144 -23.00 -8.63 9.04
CA GLN A 144 -21.73 -7.97 8.75
C GLN A 144 -20.74 -8.95 8.11
N LEU A 145 -19.90 -8.44 7.23
CA LEU A 145 -18.91 -9.27 6.51
C LEU A 145 -17.98 -10.00 7.50
N LYS A 146 -17.60 -9.38 8.63
CA LYS A 146 -16.78 -10.00 9.69
C LYS A 146 -17.40 -11.26 10.32
N GLU A 147 -18.72 -11.41 10.25
CA GLU A 147 -19.40 -12.59 10.76
C GLU A 147 -19.25 -13.78 9.82
N LEU A 148 -19.06 -13.52 8.53
CA LEU A 148 -19.00 -14.50 7.45
C LEU A 148 -17.58 -14.79 6.97
N CYS A 149 -16.67 -13.81 7.11
CA CYS A 149 -15.35 -13.84 6.51
C CYS A 149 -14.28 -13.40 7.51
N LYS A 150 -13.08 -13.96 7.35
CA LYS A 150 -11.87 -13.41 7.94
C LYS A 150 -11.28 -12.37 6.99
N VAL A 151 -10.97 -11.17 7.50
CA VAL A 151 -10.44 -10.05 6.72
C VAL A 151 -9.13 -9.64 7.32
N ASP A 152 -8.03 -9.85 6.58
CA ASP A 152 -6.67 -9.53 7.02
C ASP A 152 -5.91 -8.80 5.91
N ILE A 153 -4.90 -8.00 6.30
CA ILE A 153 -3.89 -7.51 5.37
C ILE A 153 -2.79 -8.56 5.31
N VAL A 154 -2.51 -9.03 4.10
CA VAL A 154 -1.42 -9.99 3.85
C VAL A 154 -0.45 -9.42 2.83
N SER A 155 0.78 -9.89 2.88
CA SER A 155 1.76 -9.57 1.83
C SER A 155 1.34 -10.22 0.51
N GLN A 156 1.35 -9.45 -0.56
CA GLN A 156 1.21 -10.00 -1.90
C GLN A 156 2.40 -10.91 -2.19
N LYS A 157 2.16 -12.00 -2.93
CA LYS A 157 3.24 -12.88 -3.37
C LYS A 157 4.32 -12.05 -4.09
N GLU A 158 5.53 -12.08 -3.56
CA GLU A 158 6.64 -11.32 -4.11
C GLU A 158 7.01 -11.82 -5.51
N MET A 159 7.09 -10.91 -6.48
CA MET A 159 7.64 -11.18 -7.81
C MET A 159 9.16 -11.01 -7.85
N GLY A 160 9.74 -10.36 -6.84
CA GLY A 160 11.17 -10.12 -6.67
C GLY A 160 11.49 -9.83 -5.22
N ARG A 161 12.74 -10.11 -4.83
CA ARG A 161 13.23 -9.89 -3.47
C ARG A 161 14.53 -9.09 -3.51
N SER A 162 14.63 -8.03 -2.73
CA SER A 162 15.89 -7.33 -2.51
C SER A 162 16.66 -8.00 -1.38
N VAL A 163 17.96 -8.22 -1.60
CA VAL A 163 18.85 -8.86 -0.61
C VAL A 163 20.12 -8.05 -0.47
N ALA A 164 20.51 -7.73 0.75
CA ALA A 164 21.74 -7.06 1.08
C ALA A 164 22.46 -7.83 2.21
N GLY A 165 23.74 -8.18 1.98
CA GLY A 165 24.52 -8.95 2.96
C GLY A 165 23.91 -10.30 3.33
N GLY A 166 23.19 -10.96 2.40
CA GLY A 166 22.50 -12.23 2.64
C GLY A 166 21.17 -12.10 3.41
N LYS A 167 20.77 -10.89 3.82
CA LYS A 167 19.51 -10.61 4.51
C LYS A 167 18.50 -9.97 3.56
N ARG A 168 17.22 -10.24 3.79
CA ARG A 168 16.14 -9.54 3.08
C ARG A 168 16.21 -8.05 3.37
N ALA A 169 16.11 -7.24 2.34
CA ALA A 169 16.34 -5.80 2.43
C ALA A 169 15.24 -5.00 1.74
N VAL A 170 15.04 -3.80 2.22
CA VAL A 170 14.37 -2.72 1.48
C VAL A 170 15.48 -1.84 0.91
N THR A 171 15.46 -1.60 -0.39
CA THR A 171 16.47 -0.82 -1.10
C THR A 171 15.88 0.48 -1.60
N LEU A 172 16.51 1.59 -1.25
CA LEU A 172 16.24 2.91 -1.78
C LEU A 172 17.30 3.25 -2.83
N ALA A 173 16.88 3.40 -4.09
CA ALA A 173 17.72 3.84 -5.20
C ALA A 173 17.62 5.36 -5.31
N ILE A 174 18.72 6.07 -5.11
CA ILE A 174 18.75 7.52 -4.99
C ILE A 174 19.26 8.14 -6.30
N ILE A 175 18.46 9.03 -6.85
CA ILE A 175 18.75 9.81 -8.04
C ILE A 175 19.14 11.22 -7.60
N LYS A 176 20.32 11.65 -8.04
CA LYS A 176 20.87 12.97 -7.70
C LYS A 176 20.23 14.06 -8.56
N GLN A 177 20.01 15.23 -7.98
CA GLN A 177 19.67 16.44 -8.73
C GLN A 177 20.82 16.82 -9.66
N SER A 178 20.51 17.23 -10.89
CA SER A 178 21.49 17.38 -11.97
C SER A 178 22.66 18.32 -11.63
N ASP A 179 22.38 19.41 -10.93
CA ASP A 179 23.36 20.48 -10.67
C ASP A 179 24.01 20.41 -9.28
N GLU A 180 23.70 19.37 -8.49
CA GLU A 180 24.17 19.24 -7.12
C GLU A 180 25.47 18.45 -6.98
N ASN A 181 26.21 18.68 -5.88
CA ASN A 181 27.46 17.99 -5.62
C ASN A 181 27.22 16.62 -4.96
N MET A 182 27.84 15.59 -5.53
CA MET A 182 27.67 14.20 -5.08
C MET A 182 28.26 13.96 -3.67
N ASP A 183 29.36 14.61 -3.32
CA ASP A 183 30.01 14.39 -2.02
C ASP A 183 29.20 15.03 -0.89
N VAL A 184 28.62 16.20 -1.12
CA VAL A 184 27.69 16.86 -0.20
C VAL A 184 26.43 16.00 -0.01
N MET A 185 25.89 15.45 -1.09
CA MET A 185 24.74 14.54 -1.03
C MET A 185 25.05 13.31 -0.19
N LYS A 186 26.22 12.66 -0.39
CA LYS A 186 26.64 11.50 0.40
C LYS A 186 26.75 11.79 1.88
N GLU A 187 27.32 12.93 2.25
CA GLU A 187 27.48 13.34 3.65
C GLU A 187 26.10 13.52 4.32
N LYS A 188 25.23 14.29 3.69
CA LYS A 188 23.86 14.50 4.20
C LYS A 188 23.01 13.21 4.24
N LEU A 189 23.17 12.34 3.24
CA LEU A 189 22.53 11.03 3.26
C LEU A 189 23.02 10.19 4.41
N LYS A 190 24.32 10.19 4.69
CA LYS A 190 24.90 9.48 5.83
C LYS A 190 24.34 10.00 7.14
N GLU A 191 24.32 11.30 7.36
CA GLU A 191 23.72 11.90 8.55
C GLU A 191 22.24 11.51 8.72
N THR A 192 21.49 11.52 7.60
CA THR A 192 20.08 11.14 7.61
C THR A 192 19.88 9.67 7.93
N THR A 193 20.73 8.78 7.39
CA THR A 193 20.62 7.33 7.61
C THR A 193 21.11 6.92 8.99
N ASP A 194 22.17 7.56 9.51
CA ASP A 194 22.70 7.30 10.87
C ASP A 194 21.66 7.61 11.95
N TYR A 195 20.71 8.51 11.69
CA TYR A 195 19.58 8.76 12.58
C TYR A 195 18.63 7.58 12.73
N PHE A 196 18.57 6.68 11.73
CA PHE A 196 17.68 5.52 11.71
C PHE A 196 18.40 4.18 11.96
N ALA A 197 19.69 4.17 12.16
CA ALA A 197 20.53 3.00 12.46
C ALA A 197 20.54 2.70 13.95
#